data_24f02bfe6ec28243b59836f338bee952
#
_entry.id   24f02bfe6ec28243b59836f338bee952
#
_cell.length_a   1.000
_cell.length_b   1.000
_cell.length_c   1.000
_cell.angle_alpha   90.00
_cell.angle_beta   90.00
_cell.angle_gamma   90.00
#
_symmetry.space_group_name_H-M   'P 1'
#
loop_
_entity.id
_entity.type
_entity.pdbx_description
1 polymer ?
#
loop_
_entity_poly.entity_id
_entity_poly.type
_entity_poly.pdbx_seq_one_letter_code
_entity_poly.pdbx_strand_id
1 'polypeptide(L)'
;KKEYKFLCNIIPEFNISNLVFAISSVGFDNFSQCSTNDLSFLKLPQGRLEFIKNISANIVIDYAHNEHAFKAVLNSIKQYFDNLVVVFGCGGNRDKAKRPKMLYEAIKNSSKVIFTSDNSRNENFEDIYEDAKKGNNLDNVIVIKDRREAIIYGSKIIGKNDCMVILGKGHEKTQEISGEILHH
;
A
#
# COMPACT_ATOMS: atom_id res chain seq x y z
N LYS A 1 21.53 -31.49 2.44
CA LYS A 1 20.60 -30.39 2.09
C LYS A 1 21.09 -29.80 0.78
N LYS A 2 20.21 -29.68 -0.23
CA LYS A 2 20.50 -28.91 -1.44
C LYS A 2 20.32 -27.42 -1.12
N GLU A 3 21.26 -26.59 -1.55
CA GLU A 3 21.20 -25.13 -1.46
C GLU A 3 20.94 -24.56 -2.86
N TYR A 4 19.98 -23.65 -2.96
CA TYR A 4 19.64 -22.95 -4.21
C TYR A 4 19.88 -21.47 -4.01
N LYS A 5 20.57 -20.83 -4.94
CA LYS A 5 20.87 -19.38 -4.91
C LYS A 5 20.28 -18.72 -6.15
N PHE A 6 19.45 -17.71 -5.94
CA PHE A 6 18.83 -16.93 -7.01
C PHE A 6 19.08 -15.45 -6.80
N LEU A 7 19.32 -14.73 -7.87
CA LEU A 7 19.34 -13.28 -7.90
C LEU A 7 17.96 -12.76 -8.28
N CYS A 8 17.38 -11.87 -7.49
CA CYS A 8 16.11 -11.22 -7.82
C CYS A 8 16.10 -9.75 -7.34
N ASN A 9 15.31 -8.92 -8.02
CA ASN A 9 15.10 -7.52 -7.69
C ASN A 9 13.78 -7.28 -6.92
N ILE A 10 13.28 -8.33 -6.27
CA ILE A 10 12.01 -8.27 -5.53
C ILE A 10 12.29 -7.84 -4.09
N ILE A 11 11.69 -6.74 -3.70
CA ILE A 11 11.66 -6.22 -2.35
C ILE A 11 10.18 -5.97 -1.94
N PRO A 12 9.84 -5.95 -0.69
CA PRO A 12 10.61 -6.30 0.51
C PRO A 12 10.58 -7.81 0.82
N GLU A 13 11.09 -8.20 1.98
CA GLU A 13 11.25 -9.58 2.43
C GLU A 13 9.99 -10.44 2.31
N PHE A 14 8.80 -9.90 2.60
CA PHE A 14 7.56 -10.68 2.46
C PHE A 14 7.26 -11.08 0.99
N ASN A 15 7.71 -10.31 0.00
CA ASN A 15 7.59 -10.68 -1.41
C ASN A 15 8.63 -11.74 -1.79
N ILE A 16 9.80 -11.74 -1.15
CA ILE A 16 10.77 -12.84 -1.27
C ILE A 16 10.16 -14.13 -0.72
N SER A 17 9.49 -14.07 0.43
CA SER A 17 8.76 -15.20 0.99
C SER A 17 7.68 -15.72 0.03
N ASN A 18 6.90 -14.83 -0.58
CA ASN A 18 5.90 -15.18 -1.59
C ASN A 18 6.54 -15.86 -2.81
N LEU A 19 7.71 -15.38 -3.27
CA LEU A 19 8.46 -16.00 -4.35
C LEU A 19 8.94 -17.41 -3.97
N VAL A 20 9.47 -17.58 -2.75
CA VAL A 20 9.89 -18.90 -2.24
C VAL A 20 8.71 -19.87 -2.21
N PHE A 21 7.53 -19.45 -1.76
CA PHE A 21 6.31 -20.27 -1.79
C PHE A 21 5.91 -20.64 -3.22
N ALA A 22 5.95 -19.69 -4.16
CA ALA A 22 5.64 -19.95 -5.57
C ALA A 22 6.60 -20.96 -6.18
N ILE A 23 7.91 -20.82 -5.94
CA ILE A 23 8.93 -21.79 -6.40
C ILE A 23 8.70 -23.17 -5.76
N SER A 24 8.38 -23.20 -4.46
CA SER A 24 8.12 -24.44 -3.74
C SER A 24 6.91 -25.21 -4.30
N SER A 25 5.88 -24.49 -4.76
CA SER A 25 4.67 -25.11 -5.34
C SER A 25 4.93 -25.76 -6.71
N VAL A 26 5.89 -25.24 -7.46
CA VAL A 26 6.36 -25.85 -8.73
C VAL A 26 7.35 -27.00 -8.49
N GLY A 27 8.01 -27.01 -7.33
CA GLY A 27 9.09 -27.89 -6.96
C GLY A 27 10.46 -27.33 -7.32
N PHE A 28 11.34 -27.25 -6.35
CA PHE A 28 12.69 -26.68 -6.51
C PHE A 28 13.51 -27.37 -7.59
N ASP A 29 13.40 -28.70 -7.72
CA ASP A 29 14.15 -29.45 -8.73
C ASP A 29 13.64 -29.12 -10.14
N ASN A 30 12.35 -28.97 -10.35
CA ASN A 30 11.77 -28.55 -11.63
C ASN A 30 12.16 -27.11 -11.95
N PHE A 31 12.12 -26.23 -10.96
CA PHE A 31 12.46 -24.82 -11.12
C PHE A 31 13.97 -24.64 -11.46
N SER A 32 14.86 -25.41 -10.83
CA SER A 32 16.30 -25.36 -11.08
C SER A 32 16.70 -25.83 -12.47
N GLN A 33 15.85 -26.58 -13.17
CA GLN A 33 16.03 -26.97 -14.57
C GLN A 33 15.67 -25.84 -15.56
N CYS A 34 14.90 -24.83 -15.10
CA CYS A 34 14.67 -23.62 -15.86
C CYS A 34 15.95 -22.79 -15.80
N SER A 35 16.81 -23.00 -16.72
CA SER A 35 18.11 -22.53 -17.13
C SER A 35 18.74 -21.25 -16.53
N THR A 36 18.16 -20.56 -15.54
CA THR A 36 18.76 -19.32 -15.00
C THR A 36 18.54 -19.16 -13.50
N ASN A 37 19.62 -18.83 -12.79
CA ASN A 37 19.56 -18.38 -11.40
C ASN A 37 19.26 -16.88 -11.30
N ASP A 38 19.11 -16.19 -12.43
CA ASP A 38 18.78 -14.78 -12.51
C ASP A 38 17.27 -14.61 -12.68
N LEU A 39 16.62 -14.16 -11.62
CA LEU A 39 15.19 -13.85 -11.55
C LEU A 39 14.92 -12.34 -11.58
N SER A 40 15.90 -11.53 -12.01
CA SER A 40 15.77 -10.07 -12.07
C SER A 40 14.68 -9.59 -13.04
N PHE A 41 14.28 -10.45 -13.99
CA PHE A 41 13.16 -10.19 -14.91
C PHE A 41 11.78 -10.24 -14.23
N LEU A 42 11.66 -10.86 -13.06
CA LEU A 42 10.41 -10.93 -12.32
C LEU A 42 9.99 -9.54 -11.85
N LYS A 43 8.72 -9.25 -12.01
CA LYS A 43 8.09 -8.00 -11.55
C LYS A 43 6.95 -8.35 -10.59
N LEU A 44 6.76 -7.49 -9.61
CA LEU A 44 5.56 -7.58 -8.77
C LEU A 44 4.31 -7.28 -9.61
N PRO A 45 3.16 -7.89 -9.27
CA PRO A 45 1.89 -7.53 -9.88
C PRO A 45 1.59 -6.03 -9.70
N GLN A 46 0.87 -5.45 -10.64
CA GLN A 46 0.42 -4.06 -10.58
C GLN A 46 -0.33 -3.78 -9.27
N GLY A 47 -0.08 -2.64 -8.65
CA GLY A 47 -0.68 -2.25 -7.38
C GLY A 47 -0.21 -3.06 -6.17
N ARG A 48 0.91 -3.77 -6.26
CA ARG A 48 1.56 -4.49 -5.18
C ARG A 48 2.97 -3.94 -4.99
N LEU A 49 3.14 -3.03 -4.06
CA LEU A 49 4.38 -2.28 -3.84
C LEU A 49 4.96 -1.70 -5.15
N GLU A 50 4.08 -1.15 -5.96
CA GLU A 50 4.41 -0.61 -7.28
C GLU A 50 5.02 0.77 -7.15
N PHE A 51 6.29 0.91 -7.54
CA PHE A 51 6.95 2.20 -7.63
C PHE A 51 6.59 2.89 -8.95
N ILE A 52 6.02 4.09 -8.87
CA ILE A 52 5.67 4.87 -10.05
C ILE A 52 6.94 5.44 -10.67
N LYS A 53 7.17 5.09 -11.94
CA LYS A 53 8.37 5.49 -12.70
C LYS A 53 8.11 6.79 -13.49
N ASN A 54 9.21 7.42 -13.93
CA ASN A 54 9.20 8.59 -14.82
C ASN A 54 8.58 9.85 -14.20
N ILE A 55 8.61 9.95 -12.88
CA ILE A 55 8.24 11.15 -12.14
C ILE A 55 9.37 11.55 -11.20
N SER A 56 9.45 12.83 -10.83
CA SER A 56 10.48 13.36 -9.94
C SER A 56 10.24 13.05 -8.46
N ALA A 57 9.09 12.47 -8.14
CA ALA A 57 8.67 12.14 -6.77
C ALA A 57 8.71 10.62 -6.53
N ASN A 58 9.02 10.20 -5.30
CA ASN A 58 8.93 8.80 -4.92
C ASN A 58 7.49 8.49 -4.52
N ILE A 59 6.79 7.72 -5.35
CA ILE A 59 5.41 7.31 -5.09
C ILE A 59 5.32 5.78 -5.18
N VAL A 60 4.69 5.19 -4.18
CA VAL A 60 4.42 3.75 -4.10
C VAL A 60 2.93 3.52 -3.99
N ILE A 61 2.42 2.57 -4.75
CA ILE A 61 1.03 2.12 -4.70
C ILE A 61 0.97 0.69 -4.16
N ASP A 62 0.10 0.44 -3.19
CA ASP A 62 -0.13 -0.90 -2.67
C ASP A 62 -1.62 -1.17 -2.36
N TYR A 63 -2.00 -2.42 -2.43
CA TYR A 63 -3.37 -2.90 -2.17
C TYR A 63 -3.65 -3.16 -0.68
N ALA A 64 -2.71 -2.91 0.22
CA ALA A 64 -2.89 -3.10 1.65
C ALA A 64 -4.19 -2.43 2.14
N HIS A 65 -5.05 -3.17 2.83
CA HIS A 65 -6.39 -2.74 3.27
C HIS A 65 -6.78 -3.29 4.65
N ASN A 66 -5.80 -3.65 5.45
CA ASN A 66 -5.94 -4.03 6.87
C ASN A 66 -4.67 -3.63 7.65
N GLU A 67 -4.77 -3.63 8.99
CA GLU A 67 -3.69 -3.17 9.87
C GLU A 67 -2.38 -3.94 9.71
N HIS A 68 -2.44 -5.25 9.52
CA HIS A 68 -1.24 -6.08 9.36
C HIS A 68 -0.49 -5.76 8.06
N ALA A 69 -1.23 -5.61 6.96
CA ALA A 69 -0.68 -5.23 5.67
C ALA A 69 -0.12 -3.80 5.70
N PHE A 70 -0.79 -2.84 6.34
CA PHE A 70 -0.29 -1.47 6.54
C PHE A 70 1.05 -1.50 7.25
N LYS A 71 1.12 -2.18 8.41
CA LYS A 71 2.36 -2.33 9.17
C LYS A 71 3.47 -2.93 8.32
N ALA A 72 3.21 -4.01 7.60
CA ALA A 72 4.21 -4.70 6.79
C ALA A 72 4.74 -3.80 5.67
N VAL A 73 3.85 -3.17 4.90
CA VAL A 73 4.22 -2.28 3.79
C VAL A 73 4.97 -1.06 4.30
N LEU A 74 4.45 -0.35 5.28
CA LEU A 74 5.05 0.89 5.77
C LEU A 74 6.41 0.65 6.43
N ASN A 75 6.56 -0.39 7.25
CA ASN A 75 7.86 -0.75 7.83
C ASN A 75 8.89 -1.12 6.77
N SER A 76 8.47 -1.78 5.71
CA SER A 76 9.38 -2.19 4.63
C SER A 76 9.89 -1.02 3.81
N ILE A 77 9.06 0.03 3.63
CA ILE A 77 9.42 1.22 2.85
C ILE A 77 10.20 2.23 3.69
N LYS A 78 9.85 2.38 4.96
CA LYS A 78 10.43 3.40 5.86
C LYS A 78 11.96 3.39 5.94
N GLN A 79 12.59 2.23 5.73
CA GLN A 79 14.05 2.13 5.78
C GLN A 79 14.78 2.76 4.59
N TYR A 80 14.07 3.12 3.52
CA TYR A 80 14.64 3.67 2.28
C TYR A 80 14.40 5.17 2.11
N PHE A 81 13.57 5.79 2.95
CA PHE A 81 13.17 7.19 2.82
C PHE A 81 13.20 7.90 4.16
N ASP A 82 13.45 9.21 4.13
CA ASP A 82 13.54 10.04 5.33
C ASP A 82 12.16 10.16 5.99
N ASN A 83 11.11 10.40 5.19
CA ASN A 83 9.74 10.52 5.66
C ASN A 83 8.77 9.78 4.75
N LEU A 84 7.67 9.29 5.35
CA LEU A 84 6.54 8.77 4.60
C LEU A 84 5.34 9.69 4.73
N VAL A 85 4.66 9.94 3.61
CA VAL A 85 3.32 10.54 3.54
C VAL A 85 2.36 9.45 3.07
N VAL A 86 1.42 9.06 3.93
CA VAL A 86 0.49 7.96 3.64
C VAL A 86 -0.85 8.52 3.19
N VAL A 87 -1.34 8.09 2.02
CA VAL A 87 -2.68 8.41 1.50
C VAL A 87 -3.52 7.16 1.50
N PHE A 88 -4.62 7.16 2.25
CA PHE A 88 -5.53 6.00 2.27
C PHE A 88 -6.94 6.38 2.72
N GLY A 89 -7.87 5.48 2.45
CA GLY A 89 -9.23 5.50 2.98
C GLY A 89 -9.68 4.13 3.48
N CYS A 90 -10.86 4.08 4.06
CA CYS A 90 -11.48 2.84 4.50
C CYS A 90 -12.75 2.56 3.70
N GLY A 91 -12.97 1.29 3.35
CA GLY A 91 -14.18 0.87 2.67
C GLY A 91 -15.41 0.91 3.59
N GLY A 92 -16.54 1.32 3.02
CA GLY A 92 -17.86 1.21 3.64
C GLY A 92 -18.42 -0.21 3.53
N ASN A 93 -19.44 -0.53 4.35
CA ASN A 93 -20.06 -1.85 4.42
C ASN A 93 -19.05 -2.99 4.63
N ARG A 94 -18.02 -2.72 5.44
CA ARG A 94 -16.94 -3.64 5.81
C ARG A 94 -16.73 -3.61 7.33
N ASP A 95 -15.83 -4.46 7.81
CA ASP A 95 -15.47 -4.51 9.23
C ASP A 95 -14.99 -3.13 9.73
N LYS A 96 -15.80 -2.53 10.61
CA LYS A 96 -15.53 -1.22 11.19
C LYS A 96 -14.38 -1.25 12.20
N ALA A 97 -14.17 -2.41 12.87
CA ALA A 97 -13.16 -2.55 13.91
C ALA A 97 -11.72 -2.41 13.39
N LYS A 98 -11.49 -2.64 12.08
CA LYS A 98 -10.17 -2.44 11.46
C LYS A 98 -9.84 -0.98 11.16
N ARG A 99 -10.86 -0.09 11.02
CA ARG A 99 -10.67 1.32 10.64
C ARG A 99 -9.71 2.08 11.58
N PRO A 100 -9.93 2.09 12.91
CA PRO A 100 -9.01 2.77 13.81
C PRO A 100 -7.62 2.13 13.87
N LYS A 101 -7.53 0.82 13.69
CA LYS A 101 -6.23 0.11 13.68
C LYS A 101 -5.41 0.45 12.43
N MET A 102 -6.06 0.58 11.27
CA MET A 102 -5.40 1.02 10.02
C MET A 102 -4.88 2.45 10.17
N LEU A 103 -5.70 3.37 10.72
CA LEU A 103 -5.27 4.74 10.95
C LEU A 103 -4.11 4.79 11.97
N TYR A 104 -4.15 3.99 13.02
CA TYR A 104 -3.06 3.87 14.00
C TYR A 104 -1.75 3.45 13.33
N GLU A 105 -1.76 2.41 12.50
CA GLU A 105 -0.54 1.96 11.81
C GLU A 105 -0.03 3.01 10.81
N ALA A 106 -0.91 3.74 10.14
CA ALA A 106 -0.53 4.84 9.27
C ALA A 106 0.16 5.98 10.06
N ILE A 107 -0.45 6.43 11.16
CA ILE A 107 0.08 7.50 12.04
C ILE A 107 1.45 7.10 12.61
N LYS A 108 1.56 5.89 13.13
CA LYS A 108 2.77 5.38 13.78
C LYS A 108 3.97 5.30 12.82
N ASN A 109 3.71 5.04 11.54
CA ASN A 109 4.76 4.71 10.58
C ASN A 109 5.00 5.81 9.54
N SER A 110 4.36 6.98 9.67
CA SER A 110 4.54 8.09 8.73
C SER A 110 4.63 9.42 9.44
N SER A 111 5.26 10.39 8.77
CA SER A 111 5.30 11.78 9.23
C SER A 111 3.97 12.49 9.00
N LYS A 112 3.20 12.07 8.00
CA LYS A 112 1.91 12.65 7.67
C LYS A 112 0.96 11.61 7.08
N VAL A 113 -0.31 11.71 7.47
CA VAL A 113 -1.40 10.87 6.95
C VAL A 113 -2.41 11.77 6.26
N ILE A 114 -2.81 11.40 5.05
CA ILE A 114 -3.93 12.02 4.34
C ILE A 114 -5.05 10.98 4.28
N PHE A 115 -6.06 11.17 5.13
CA PHE A 115 -7.23 10.30 5.13
C PHE A 115 -8.21 10.77 4.05
N THR A 116 -8.62 9.85 3.19
CA THR A 116 -9.46 10.15 2.01
C THR A 116 -10.54 9.10 1.79
N SER A 117 -11.39 9.30 0.79
CA SER A 117 -12.39 8.29 0.42
C SER A 117 -11.75 7.06 -0.21
N ASP A 118 -12.42 5.92 0.01
CA ASP A 118 -12.26 4.65 -0.68
C ASP A 118 -13.64 4.23 -1.21
N ASN A 119 -13.90 2.98 -1.47
CA ASN A 119 -15.23 2.47 -1.79
C ASN A 119 -16.18 2.65 -0.59
N SER A 120 -16.77 3.84 -0.43
CA SER A 120 -17.66 4.13 0.70
C SER A 120 -19.00 3.38 0.62
N ARG A 121 -19.37 2.91 -0.59
CA ARG A 121 -20.62 2.19 -0.83
C ARG A 121 -21.83 2.97 -0.30
N ASN A 122 -22.55 2.40 0.65
CA ASN A 122 -23.75 3.03 1.24
C ASN A 122 -23.46 3.76 2.56
N GLU A 123 -22.20 3.85 3.00
CA GLU A 123 -21.84 4.62 4.20
C GLU A 123 -21.32 6.01 3.80
N ASN A 124 -21.62 7.01 4.64
CA ASN A 124 -21.08 8.35 4.46
C ASN A 124 -19.57 8.36 4.78
N PHE A 125 -18.80 9.15 4.04
CA PHE A 125 -17.37 9.32 4.29
C PHE A 125 -17.09 9.80 5.72
N GLU A 126 -17.91 10.71 6.20
CA GLU A 126 -17.81 11.31 7.51
C GLU A 126 -17.96 10.24 8.62
N ASP A 127 -18.91 9.31 8.48
CA ASP A 127 -19.12 8.21 9.44
C ASP A 127 -17.93 7.23 9.42
N ILE A 128 -17.39 6.96 8.24
CA ILE A 128 -16.18 6.12 8.08
C ILE A 128 -14.98 6.77 8.78
N TYR A 129 -14.82 8.08 8.66
CA TYR A 129 -13.74 8.80 9.31
C TYR A 129 -13.93 8.86 10.82
N GLU A 130 -15.18 9.09 11.30
CA GLU A 130 -15.51 9.05 12.72
C GLU A 130 -15.13 7.70 13.38
N ASP A 131 -15.37 6.60 12.66
CA ASP A 131 -14.92 5.29 13.13
C ASP A 131 -13.39 5.17 13.13
N ALA A 132 -12.73 5.65 12.07
CA ALA A 132 -11.27 5.53 11.93
C ALA A 132 -10.50 6.33 12.99
N LYS A 133 -10.98 7.51 13.37
CA LYS A 133 -10.28 8.40 14.33
C LYS A 133 -10.35 7.94 15.78
N LYS A 134 -11.25 6.99 16.12
CA LYS A 134 -11.45 6.52 17.51
C LYS A 134 -10.14 6.04 18.12
N GLY A 135 -9.75 6.66 19.25
CA GLY A 135 -8.56 6.27 20.02
C GLY A 135 -7.22 6.67 19.40
N ASN A 136 -7.22 7.45 18.31
CA ASN A 136 -6.01 7.90 17.64
C ASN A 136 -5.68 9.37 17.94
N ASN A 137 -4.38 9.69 18.02
CA ASN A 137 -3.90 11.07 17.98
C ASN A 137 -3.88 11.56 16.52
N LEU A 138 -4.48 12.70 16.24
CA LEU A 138 -4.70 13.19 14.87
C LEU A 138 -3.76 14.34 14.47
N ASP A 139 -2.72 14.64 15.25
CA ASP A 139 -1.83 15.80 15.03
C ASP A 139 -1.18 15.83 13.64
N ASN A 140 -0.92 14.65 13.07
CA ASN A 140 -0.32 14.51 11.74
C ASN A 140 -1.32 14.02 10.67
N VAL A 141 -2.63 14.09 10.94
CA VAL A 141 -3.68 13.63 10.03
C VAL A 141 -4.36 14.81 9.34
N ILE A 142 -4.41 14.74 8.02
CA ILE A 142 -5.14 15.68 7.16
C ILE A 142 -6.29 14.90 6.52
N VAL A 143 -7.47 15.51 6.45
CA VAL A 143 -8.66 14.90 5.84
C VAL A 143 -8.97 15.61 4.55
N ILE A 144 -8.95 14.88 3.45
CA ILE A 144 -9.32 15.36 2.11
C ILE A 144 -10.22 14.30 1.50
N LYS A 145 -11.52 14.59 1.40
CA LYS A 145 -12.54 13.62 0.96
C LYS A 145 -12.30 13.14 -0.46
N ASP A 146 -12.03 14.05 -1.39
CA ASP A 146 -11.72 13.68 -2.77
C ASP A 146 -10.35 13.01 -2.84
N ARG A 147 -10.33 11.78 -3.34
CA ARG A 147 -9.10 10.99 -3.39
C ARG A 147 -8.07 11.54 -4.38
N ARG A 148 -8.53 12.09 -5.48
CA ARG A 148 -7.64 12.72 -6.47
C ARG A 148 -6.97 13.95 -5.88
N GLU A 149 -7.75 14.80 -5.21
CA GLU A 149 -7.22 15.98 -4.50
C GLU A 149 -6.25 15.56 -3.39
N ALA A 150 -6.56 14.51 -2.64
CA ALA A 150 -5.68 13.95 -1.61
C ALA A 150 -4.31 13.53 -2.18
N ILE A 151 -4.31 12.84 -3.31
CA ILE A 151 -3.07 12.41 -3.99
C ILE A 151 -2.30 13.62 -4.52
N ILE A 152 -2.98 14.58 -5.15
CA ILE A 152 -2.35 15.82 -5.63
C ILE A 152 -1.75 16.63 -4.47
N TYR A 153 -2.47 16.73 -3.35
CA TYR A 153 -1.96 17.41 -2.17
C TYR A 153 -0.71 16.68 -1.62
N GLY A 154 -0.79 15.35 -1.46
CA GLY A 154 0.32 14.52 -1.00
C GLY A 154 1.56 14.70 -1.87
N SER A 155 1.40 14.70 -3.20
CA SER A 155 2.51 14.86 -4.14
C SER A 155 3.21 16.24 -4.07
N LYS A 156 2.51 17.27 -3.57
CA LYS A 156 3.07 18.62 -3.41
C LYS A 156 3.86 18.80 -2.11
N ILE A 157 3.58 18.01 -1.10
CA ILE A 157 4.19 18.16 0.22
C ILE A 157 5.36 17.23 0.48
N ILE A 158 5.60 16.23 -0.37
CA ILE A 158 6.75 15.33 -0.25
C ILE A 158 8.03 16.02 -0.73
N GLY A 159 9.10 15.88 0.04
CA GLY A 159 10.45 16.29 -0.34
C GLY A 159 11.15 15.27 -1.25
N LYS A 160 12.35 15.59 -1.68
CA LYS A 160 13.15 14.77 -2.61
C LYS A 160 13.43 13.35 -2.08
N ASN A 161 13.66 13.24 -0.77
CA ASN A 161 13.99 11.97 -0.11
C ASN A 161 12.79 11.35 0.62
N ASP A 162 11.61 11.96 0.51
CA ASP A 162 10.37 11.42 1.08
C ASP A 162 9.70 10.48 0.09
N CYS A 163 8.76 9.67 0.58
CA CYS A 163 7.93 8.81 -0.25
C CYS A 163 6.46 8.97 0.09
N MET A 164 5.63 9.15 -0.94
CA MET A 164 4.17 9.04 -0.81
C MET A 164 3.75 7.60 -1.03
N VAL A 165 3.02 7.05 -0.05
CA VAL A 165 2.53 5.67 -0.08
C VAL A 165 1.00 5.71 -0.18
N ILE A 166 0.45 5.27 -1.31
CA ILE A 166 -0.98 5.24 -1.59
C ILE A 166 -1.49 3.83 -1.34
N LEU A 167 -2.35 3.67 -0.33
CA LEU A 167 -2.83 2.37 0.13
C LEU A 167 -4.34 2.18 -0.12
N GLY A 168 -4.74 0.91 -0.19
CA GLY A 168 -6.12 0.45 -0.22
C GLY A 168 -6.59 -0.05 -1.58
N LYS A 169 -6.35 0.69 -2.66
CA LYS A 169 -6.91 0.38 -3.98
C LYS A 169 -5.96 -0.38 -4.90
N GLY A 170 -4.65 -0.28 -4.69
CA GLY A 170 -3.69 -0.95 -5.57
C GLY A 170 -3.96 -0.67 -7.05
N HIS A 171 -4.30 -1.71 -7.81
CA HIS A 171 -4.60 -1.65 -9.25
C HIS A 171 -6.07 -1.36 -9.59
N GLU A 172 -6.94 -1.16 -8.59
CA GLU A 172 -8.36 -0.84 -8.84
C GLU A 172 -8.49 0.50 -9.57
N LYS A 173 -9.26 0.50 -10.67
CA LYS A 173 -9.52 1.66 -11.51
C LYS A 173 -10.86 2.33 -11.23
N THR A 174 -11.60 1.81 -10.25
CA THR A 174 -12.95 2.27 -9.96
C THR A 174 -13.12 2.55 -8.48
N GLN A 175 -14.07 3.41 -8.16
CA GLN A 175 -14.51 3.72 -6.81
C GLN A 175 -16.03 3.62 -6.72
N GLU A 176 -16.53 2.90 -5.74
CA GLU A 176 -17.96 2.75 -5.49
C GLU A 176 -18.42 3.72 -4.40
N ILE A 177 -19.29 4.67 -4.76
CA ILE A 177 -19.85 5.68 -3.85
C ILE A 177 -21.37 5.72 -4.06
N SER A 178 -22.14 5.50 -3.01
CA SER A 178 -23.62 5.55 -3.02
C SER A 178 -24.24 4.67 -4.12
N GLY A 179 -23.66 3.50 -4.40
CA GLY A 179 -24.09 2.57 -5.44
C GLY A 179 -23.67 2.93 -6.85
N GLU A 180 -22.99 4.05 -7.06
CA GLU A 180 -22.41 4.45 -8.34
C GLU A 180 -20.95 4.02 -8.44
N ILE A 181 -20.54 3.57 -9.62
CA ILE A 181 -19.14 3.20 -9.93
C ILE A 181 -18.51 4.34 -10.72
N LEU A 182 -17.57 5.01 -10.08
CA LEU A 182 -16.78 6.08 -10.68
C LEU A 182 -15.45 5.50 -11.17
N HIS A 183 -15.00 5.91 -12.37
CA HIS A 183 -13.68 5.57 -12.90
C HIS A 183 -12.66 6.64 -12.51
N HIS A 184 -11.44 6.19 -12.20
CA HIS A 184 -10.29 7.06 -11.86
C HIS A 184 -9.43 7.32 -13.09
#